data_bc2ceb748f16d4b5db72935c606f4505
#
_entry.id   bc2ceb748f16d4b5db72935c606f4505
#
_cell.length_a   1.000
_cell.length_b   1.000
_cell.length_c   1.000
_cell.angle_alpha   90.00
_cell.angle_beta   90.00
_cell.angle_gamma   90.00
#
_symmetry.space_group_name_H-M   'P 1'
#
loop_
_entity.id
_entity.type
_entity.pdbx_description
1 polymer ?
#
loop_
_entity_poly.entity_id
_entity_poly.type
_entity_poly.pdbx_seq_one_letter_code
_entity_poly.pdbx_strand_id
1 'polypeptide(L)'
;HFEAAYPDVSVEPIEFDFADPTAGLAGGTTEVALIRPPVDLPEHRMLVLDSESWVACLPRDHPLAGRHEVEIAELLDDPIVCAPLTAGPWRDYWMAMDARGNRPPTIAAVAATYEAETTSIARGLGISFTTSSVARFYDRPGIVYVPIVDRPPSHVALVWHPGTLSPQADALIRHVQQNWGFEDGDETPLDQH
;
A
#
# COMPACT_ATOMS: atom_id res chain seq x y z
N HIS A 1 11.73 19.13 -6.19
CA HIS A 1 12.77 19.70 -5.31
C HIS A 1 14.15 19.03 -5.48
N PHE A 2 14.20 17.68 -5.59
CA PHE A 2 15.48 16.94 -5.72
C PHE A 2 16.25 17.32 -6.98
N GLU A 3 15.63 17.25 -8.16
CA GLU A 3 16.29 17.58 -9.45
C GLU A 3 16.75 19.05 -9.53
N ALA A 4 16.11 19.95 -8.78
CA ALA A 4 16.57 21.34 -8.67
C ALA A 4 17.86 21.47 -7.84
N ALA A 5 18.07 20.57 -6.86
CA ALA A 5 19.28 20.52 -6.04
C ALA A 5 20.41 19.70 -6.71
N TYR A 6 20.03 18.77 -7.59
CA TYR A 6 20.93 17.85 -8.30
C TYR A 6 20.63 17.86 -9.81
N PRO A 7 20.96 18.93 -10.54
CA PRO A 7 20.54 19.13 -11.94
C PRO A 7 21.11 18.11 -12.94
N ASP A 8 22.14 17.39 -12.54
CA ASP A 8 22.76 16.33 -13.35
C ASP A 8 22.15 14.95 -13.08
N VAL A 9 21.13 14.85 -12.23
CA VAL A 9 20.42 13.60 -11.88
C VAL A 9 18.98 13.70 -12.32
N SER A 10 18.53 12.75 -13.13
CA SER A 10 17.13 12.58 -13.50
C SER A 10 16.51 11.46 -12.69
N VAL A 11 15.31 11.68 -12.18
CA VAL A 11 14.49 10.66 -11.49
C VAL A 11 13.41 10.19 -12.44
N GLU A 12 13.46 8.93 -12.85
CA GLU A 12 12.45 8.30 -13.70
C GLU A 12 11.51 7.45 -12.81
N PRO A 13 10.26 7.87 -12.63
CA PRO A 13 9.29 7.07 -11.87
C PRO A 13 8.82 5.87 -12.70
N ILE A 14 8.84 4.69 -12.09
CA ILE A 14 8.31 3.43 -12.66
C ILE A 14 7.16 2.98 -11.78
N GLU A 15 6.00 2.71 -12.39
CA GLU A 15 4.84 2.16 -11.69
C GLU A 15 4.87 0.63 -11.72
N PHE A 16 4.56 0.04 -10.57
CA PHE A 16 4.40 -1.40 -10.40
C PHE A 16 2.99 -1.73 -9.95
N ASP A 17 2.50 -2.89 -10.34
CA ASP A 17 1.19 -3.37 -9.98
C ASP A 17 1.20 -4.25 -8.72
N PHE A 18 0.05 -4.78 -8.34
CA PHE A 18 -0.12 -5.62 -7.14
C PHE A 18 0.61 -6.97 -7.19
N ALA A 19 1.08 -7.38 -8.36
CA ALA A 19 1.85 -8.62 -8.49
C ALA A 19 3.29 -8.46 -7.97
N ASP A 20 3.79 -7.22 -7.93
CA ASP A 20 5.08 -6.88 -7.33
C ASP A 20 4.96 -5.68 -6.36
N PRO A 21 4.51 -5.90 -5.12
CA PRO A 21 4.41 -4.85 -4.12
C PRO A 21 5.77 -4.37 -3.59
N THR A 22 6.87 -4.99 -4.01
CA THR A 22 8.23 -4.54 -3.71
C THR A 22 8.70 -3.43 -4.64
N ALA A 23 7.90 -3.11 -5.67
CA ALA A 23 8.17 -2.09 -6.66
C ALA A 23 9.57 -2.24 -7.31
N GLY A 24 9.90 -3.48 -7.69
CA GLY A 24 11.14 -3.82 -8.39
C GLY A 24 12.37 -4.00 -7.50
N LEU A 25 12.30 -3.71 -6.19
CA LEU A 25 13.44 -3.85 -5.28
C LEU A 25 13.91 -5.31 -5.19
N ALA A 26 12.99 -6.25 -5.02
CA ALA A 26 13.34 -7.68 -4.93
C ALA A 26 14.06 -8.21 -6.19
N GLY A 27 13.72 -7.67 -7.35
CA GLY A 27 14.33 -8.02 -8.64
C GLY A 27 15.52 -7.17 -9.04
N GLY A 28 15.89 -6.14 -8.25
CA GLY A 28 16.97 -5.20 -8.57
C GLY A 28 16.64 -4.29 -9.75
N THR A 29 15.37 -4.13 -10.12
CA THR A 29 14.91 -3.23 -11.18
C THR A 29 14.97 -1.77 -10.72
N THR A 30 14.73 -1.54 -9.44
CA THR A 30 14.82 -0.23 -8.78
C THR A 30 15.80 -0.29 -7.63
N GLU A 31 16.47 0.81 -7.32
CA GLU A 31 17.35 0.95 -6.15
C GLU A 31 16.62 1.55 -4.94
N VAL A 32 15.60 2.34 -5.22
CA VAL A 32 14.77 3.04 -4.22
C VAL A 32 13.31 2.93 -4.65
N ALA A 33 12.42 2.64 -3.75
CA ALA A 33 10.99 2.56 -4.04
C ALA A 33 10.12 3.18 -2.94
N LEU A 34 8.98 3.70 -3.36
CA LEU A 34 7.87 4.06 -2.45
C LEU A 34 6.91 2.88 -2.39
N ILE A 35 6.77 2.29 -1.23
CA ILE A 35 5.93 1.11 -1.03
C ILE A 35 5.07 1.25 0.23
N ARG A 36 4.10 0.36 0.36
CA ARG A 36 3.29 0.17 1.56
C ARG A 36 3.66 -1.15 2.22
N PRO A 37 4.37 -1.16 3.37
CA PRO A 37 4.62 -2.38 4.12
C PRO A 37 3.30 -3.05 4.58
N PRO A 38 3.30 -4.36 4.87
CA PRO A 38 4.47 -5.26 4.91
C PRO A 38 4.81 -5.84 3.54
N VAL A 39 6.11 -5.98 3.27
CA VAL A 39 6.66 -6.68 2.12
C VAL A 39 7.82 -7.58 2.56
N ASP A 40 8.09 -8.63 1.82
CA ASP A 40 9.21 -9.54 2.10
C ASP A 40 10.50 -9.01 1.43
N LEU A 41 11.21 -8.15 2.15
CA LEU A 41 12.45 -7.51 1.71
C LEU A 41 13.49 -7.55 2.84
N PRO A 42 14.08 -8.73 3.12
CA PRO A 42 15.12 -8.86 4.13
C PRO A 42 16.30 -7.94 3.81
N GLU A 43 16.97 -7.44 4.85
CA GLU A 43 18.13 -6.54 4.75
C GLU A 43 17.86 -5.14 4.14
N HIS A 44 16.63 -4.84 3.73
CA HIS A 44 16.26 -3.49 3.30
C HIS A 44 16.00 -2.59 4.51
N ARG A 45 16.22 -1.30 4.30
CA ARG A 45 15.85 -0.24 5.23
C ARG A 45 14.65 0.50 4.72
N MET A 46 13.86 1.05 5.63
CA MET A 46 12.75 1.93 5.28
C MET A 46 12.78 3.22 6.09
N LEU A 47 12.31 4.27 5.45
CA LEU A 47 11.96 5.55 6.05
C LEU A 47 10.47 5.77 5.84
N VAL A 48 9.70 5.79 6.92
CA VAL A 48 8.27 6.10 6.86
C VAL A 48 8.09 7.55 6.46
N LEU A 49 7.34 7.81 5.40
CA LEU A 49 7.09 9.16 4.89
C LEU A 49 5.70 9.67 5.25
N ASP A 50 4.73 8.77 5.37
CA ASP A 50 3.35 9.13 5.70
C ASP A 50 2.60 7.94 6.31
N SER A 51 1.51 8.25 7.01
CA SER A 51 0.63 7.28 7.64
C SER A 51 -0.81 7.61 7.32
N GLU A 52 -1.55 6.63 6.80
CA GLU A 52 -2.89 6.81 6.29
C GLU A 52 -3.89 5.87 6.96
N SER A 53 -5.07 6.36 7.26
CA SER A 53 -6.16 5.52 7.76
C SER A 53 -6.67 4.55 6.68
N TRP A 54 -7.17 3.40 7.14
CA TRP A 54 -7.82 2.42 6.29
C TRP A 54 -9.21 2.88 5.86
N VAL A 55 -9.60 2.51 4.65
CA VAL A 55 -10.97 2.61 4.15
C VAL A 55 -11.40 1.31 3.49
N ALA A 56 -12.67 0.98 3.63
CA ALA A 56 -13.32 -0.08 2.87
C ALA A 56 -13.73 0.46 1.51
N CYS A 57 -13.36 -0.22 0.45
CA CYS A 57 -13.83 0.03 -0.91
C CYS A 57 -15.03 -0.89 -1.18
N LEU A 58 -16.23 -0.33 -1.19
CA LEU A 58 -17.50 -1.05 -1.24
C LEU A 58 -18.25 -0.81 -2.54
N PRO A 59 -18.98 -1.80 -3.07
CA PRO A 59 -20.00 -1.53 -4.08
C PRO A 59 -21.01 -0.50 -3.56
N ARG A 60 -21.53 0.35 -4.43
CA ARG A 60 -22.51 1.40 -4.06
C ARG A 60 -23.73 0.85 -3.33
N ASP A 61 -24.18 -0.36 -3.70
CA ASP A 61 -25.37 -0.99 -3.13
C ASP A 61 -25.06 -1.88 -1.91
N HIS A 62 -23.84 -1.82 -1.39
CA HIS A 62 -23.45 -2.55 -0.20
C HIS A 62 -24.23 -2.04 1.03
N PRO A 63 -24.67 -2.92 1.96
CA PRO A 63 -25.45 -2.51 3.15
C PRO A 63 -24.76 -1.42 4.00
N LEU A 64 -23.43 -1.42 4.04
CA LEU A 64 -22.64 -0.46 4.81
C LEU A 64 -22.19 0.77 4.01
N ALA A 65 -22.53 0.89 2.72
CA ALA A 65 -22.07 1.99 1.87
C ALA A 65 -22.57 3.38 2.33
N GLY A 66 -23.67 3.44 3.10
CA GLY A 66 -24.19 4.68 3.67
C GLY A 66 -23.67 5.04 5.06
N ARG A 67 -22.75 4.26 5.63
CA ARG A 67 -22.20 4.50 6.97
C ARG A 67 -21.13 5.60 6.92
N HIS A 68 -21.00 6.36 7.99
CA HIS A 68 -19.92 7.34 8.17
C HIS A 68 -18.57 6.67 8.46
N GLU A 69 -18.63 5.53 9.14
CA GLU A 69 -17.49 4.73 9.54
C GLU A 69 -17.94 3.30 9.87
N VAL A 70 -17.01 2.36 9.85
CA VAL A 70 -17.22 0.95 10.20
C VAL A 70 -16.03 0.41 10.98
N GLU A 71 -16.25 -0.69 11.71
CA GLU A 71 -15.18 -1.52 12.27
C GLU A 71 -14.83 -2.64 11.30
N ILE A 72 -13.56 -3.08 11.31
CA ILE A 72 -13.10 -4.15 10.40
C ILE A 72 -13.92 -5.43 10.55
N ALA A 73 -14.35 -5.76 11.76
CA ALA A 73 -15.13 -6.96 12.06
C ALA A 73 -16.46 -7.02 11.32
N GLU A 74 -17.07 -5.88 10.99
CA GLU A 74 -18.34 -5.79 10.24
C GLU A 74 -18.21 -6.23 8.78
N LEU A 75 -16.97 -6.31 8.26
CA LEU A 75 -16.65 -6.56 6.84
C LEU A 75 -15.94 -7.91 6.59
N LEU A 76 -15.55 -8.62 7.66
CA LEU A 76 -14.74 -9.84 7.49
C LEU A 76 -15.49 -11.01 6.84
N ASP A 77 -16.81 -11.01 6.87
CA ASP A 77 -17.64 -12.07 6.26
C ASP A 77 -18.01 -11.77 4.80
N ASP A 78 -17.70 -10.56 4.31
CA ASP A 78 -17.90 -10.19 2.91
C ASP A 78 -16.89 -10.87 1.98
N PRO A 79 -17.29 -11.21 0.75
CA PRO A 79 -16.37 -11.67 -0.28
C PRO A 79 -15.35 -10.57 -0.63
N ILE A 80 -14.06 -10.93 -0.71
CA ILE A 80 -12.98 -9.97 -0.94
C ILE A 80 -12.37 -10.10 -2.33
N VAL A 81 -12.10 -8.97 -2.96
CA VAL A 81 -11.23 -8.86 -4.14
C VAL A 81 -9.80 -8.62 -3.61
N CYS A 82 -8.86 -9.45 -4.02
CA CYS A 82 -7.52 -9.41 -3.45
C CYS A 82 -6.43 -9.46 -4.52
N ALA A 83 -5.21 -9.11 -4.14
CA ALA A 83 -4.03 -9.24 -4.98
C ALA A 83 -3.69 -10.70 -5.31
N PRO A 84 -2.84 -10.96 -6.33
CA PRO A 84 -2.31 -12.29 -6.63
C PRO A 84 -1.51 -12.88 -5.46
N LEU A 85 -1.33 -14.19 -5.45
CA LEU A 85 -0.52 -14.90 -4.43
C LEU A 85 0.95 -14.43 -4.42
N THR A 86 1.46 -13.97 -5.56
CA THR A 86 2.82 -13.42 -5.69
C THR A 86 3.06 -12.19 -4.84
N ALA A 87 2.00 -11.48 -4.43
CA ALA A 87 2.11 -10.32 -3.54
C ALA A 87 2.45 -10.70 -2.07
N GLY A 88 2.42 -11.99 -1.72
CA GLY A 88 2.89 -12.49 -0.42
C GLY A 88 2.24 -11.80 0.79
N PRO A 89 3.05 -11.37 1.80
CA PRO A 89 2.54 -10.73 3.01
C PRO A 89 1.70 -9.48 2.75
N TRP A 90 1.97 -8.74 1.69
CA TRP A 90 1.20 -7.57 1.29
C TRP A 90 -0.26 -7.92 0.97
N ARG A 91 -0.48 -9.04 0.27
CA ARG A 91 -1.83 -9.57 0.01
C ARG A 91 -2.56 -9.92 1.30
N ASP A 92 -1.89 -10.60 2.22
CA ASP A 92 -2.48 -11.00 3.50
C ASP A 92 -2.84 -9.80 4.38
N TYR A 93 -2.01 -8.77 4.37
CA TYR A 93 -2.27 -7.50 5.04
C TYR A 93 -3.56 -6.86 4.51
N TRP A 94 -3.69 -6.68 3.20
CA TRP A 94 -4.87 -6.07 2.58
C TRP A 94 -6.12 -6.96 2.59
N MET A 95 -6.02 -8.21 2.98
CA MET A 95 -7.15 -9.06 3.33
C MET A 95 -7.51 -9.02 4.82
N ALA A 96 -6.80 -8.23 5.63
CA ALA A 96 -6.93 -8.18 7.08
C ALA A 96 -6.83 -9.57 7.73
N MET A 97 -5.86 -10.39 7.32
CA MET A 97 -5.72 -11.76 7.80
C MET A 97 -5.48 -11.83 9.31
N ASP A 98 -4.80 -10.85 9.88
CA ASP A 98 -4.57 -10.69 11.32
C ASP A 98 -5.87 -10.51 12.13
N ALA A 99 -6.88 -9.84 11.56
CA ALA A 99 -8.17 -9.64 12.20
C ALA A 99 -9.15 -10.83 12.04
N ARG A 100 -8.84 -11.78 11.12
CA ARG A 100 -9.73 -12.92 10.83
C ARG A 100 -9.59 -14.08 11.82
N GLY A 101 -8.57 -14.08 12.66
CA GLY A 101 -8.26 -15.26 13.47
C GLY A 101 -7.95 -16.45 12.56
N ASN A 102 -8.67 -17.57 12.76
CA ASN A 102 -8.49 -18.76 11.92
C ASN A 102 -9.54 -18.89 10.80
N ARG A 103 -10.30 -17.83 10.50
CA ARG A 103 -11.35 -17.86 9.45
C ARG A 103 -10.74 -17.49 8.10
N PRO A 104 -10.79 -18.39 7.10
CA PRO A 104 -10.30 -18.04 5.76
C PRO A 104 -11.24 -17.00 5.11
N PRO A 105 -10.73 -16.05 4.32
CA PRO A 105 -11.55 -15.13 3.55
C PRO A 105 -12.27 -15.85 2.41
N THR A 106 -13.46 -15.39 2.05
CA THR A 106 -14.11 -15.76 0.78
C THR A 106 -13.53 -14.88 -0.33
N ILE A 107 -12.75 -15.48 -1.23
CA ILE A 107 -12.17 -14.74 -2.35
C ILE A 107 -13.19 -14.61 -3.47
N ALA A 108 -13.58 -13.36 -3.77
CA ALA A 108 -14.51 -13.03 -4.85
C ALA A 108 -13.81 -12.95 -6.22
N ALA A 109 -12.63 -12.34 -6.25
CA ALA A 109 -11.80 -12.21 -7.45
C ALA A 109 -10.34 -11.94 -7.06
N VAL A 110 -9.44 -12.19 -8.01
CA VAL A 110 -8.03 -11.81 -7.93
C VAL A 110 -7.77 -10.69 -8.93
N ALA A 111 -7.21 -9.59 -8.47
CA ALA A 111 -6.88 -8.42 -9.28
C ALA A 111 -5.39 -8.10 -9.16
N ALA A 112 -4.70 -7.99 -10.29
CA ALA A 112 -3.28 -7.63 -10.33
C ALA A 112 -3.06 -6.11 -10.34
N THR A 113 -4.10 -5.33 -10.66
CA THR A 113 -4.02 -3.86 -10.74
C THR A 113 -5.19 -3.22 -9.99
N TYR A 114 -4.98 -1.97 -9.58
CA TYR A 114 -6.05 -1.17 -8.95
C TYR A 114 -7.29 -1.02 -9.85
N GLU A 115 -7.10 -0.88 -11.16
CA GLU A 115 -8.19 -0.79 -12.13
C GLU A 115 -9.03 -2.08 -12.20
N ALA A 116 -8.37 -3.27 -12.19
CA ALA A 116 -9.06 -4.55 -12.18
C ALA A 116 -9.82 -4.79 -10.86
N GLU A 117 -9.22 -4.40 -9.73
CA GLU A 117 -9.84 -4.45 -8.41
C GLU A 117 -11.10 -3.60 -8.37
N THR A 118 -11.00 -2.32 -8.68
CA THR A 118 -12.13 -1.38 -8.64
C THR A 118 -13.22 -1.73 -9.65
N THR A 119 -12.87 -2.28 -10.81
CA THR A 119 -13.84 -2.83 -11.78
C THR A 119 -14.64 -3.98 -11.16
N SER A 120 -13.98 -4.89 -10.46
CA SER A 120 -14.64 -6.02 -9.81
C SER A 120 -15.59 -5.56 -8.69
N ILE A 121 -15.17 -4.58 -7.90
CA ILE A 121 -15.98 -4.01 -6.81
C ILE A 121 -17.20 -3.26 -7.38
N ALA A 122 -17.01 -2.41 -8.39
CA ALA A 122 -18.11 -1.68 -9.04
C ALA A 122 -19.19 -2.60 -9.64
N ARG A 123 -18.82 -3.85 -9.99
CA ARG A 123 -19.74 -4.90 -10.45
C ARG A 123 -20.41 -5.67 -9.31
N GLY A 124 -20.11 -5.35 -8.04
CA GLY A 124 -20.67 -6.02 -6.88
C GLY A 124 -20.12 -7.41 -6.60
N LEU A 125 -18.93 -7.76 -7.09
CA LEU A 125 -18.34 -9.09 -6.85
C LEU A 125 -17.87 -9.27 -5.42
N GLY A 126 -17.44 -8.19 -4.75
CA GLY A 126 -16.92 -8.20 -3.40
C GLY A 126 -16.45 -6.83 -3.00
N ILE A 127 -15.72 -6.77 -1.88
CA ILE A 127 -15.13 -5.57 -1.31
C ILE A 127 -13.59 -5.62 -1.38
N SER A 128 -12.91 -4.50 -1.09
CA SER A 128 -11.49 -4.50 -0.75
C SER A 128 -11.18 -3.48 0.33
N PHE A 129 -9.95 -3.52 0.85
CA PHE A 129 -9.45 -2.52 1.79
C PHE A 129 -8.32 -1.72 1.12
N THR A 130 -8.29 -0.43 1.41
CA THR A 130 -7.28 0.50 0.89
C THR A 130 -7.06 1.65 1.86
N THR A 131 -6.46 2.75 1.44
CA THR A 131 -6.17 3.90 2.30
C THR A 131 -6.95 5.14 1.91
N SER A 132 -6.98 6.10 2.84
CA SER A 132 -7.75 7.35 2.69
C SER A 132 -7.31 8.21 1.48
N SER A 133 -6.04 8.15 1.06
CA SER A 133 -5.58 8.85 -0.14
C SER A 133 -6.26 8.32 -1.40
N VAL A 134 -6.47 7.00 -1.49
CA VAL A 134 -7.18 6.39 -2.62
C VAL A 134 -8.60 6.94 -2.73
N ALA A 135 -9.34 6.98 -1.62
CA ALA A 135 -10.68 7.57 -1.58
C ALA A 135 -10.70 9.04 -2.03
N ARG A 136 -9.60 9.76 -1.79
CA ARG A 136 -9.46 11.18 -2.14
C ARG A 136 -9.12 11.42 -3.61
N PHE A 137 -8.32 10.53 -4.22
CA PHE A 137 -7.78 10.73 -5.56
C PHE A 137 -8.49 9.92 -6.66
N TYR A 138 -9.21 8.86 -6.28
CA TYR A 138 -9.85 7.95 -7.22
C TYR A 138 -11.35 7.86 -6.97
N ASP A 139 -12.07 8.88 -7.44
CA ASP A 139 -13.54 8.82 -7.50
C ASP A 139 -13.96 7.94 -8.68
N ARG A 140 -14.68 6.86 -8.39
CA ARG A 140 -15.16 5.92 -9.41
C ARG A 140 -16.65 5.65 -9.26
N PRO A 141 -17.45 5.81 -10.32
CA PRO A 141 -18.87 5.46 -10.30
C PRO A 141 -19.09 3.99 -9.90
N GLY A 142 -20.03 3.76 -8.98
CA GLY A 142 -20.37 2.41 -8.52
C GLY A 142 -19.59 1.94 -7.28
N ILE A 143 -18.65 2.76 -6.77
CA ILE A 143 -17.87 2.49 -5.57
C ILE A 143 -18.14 3.56 -4.52
N VAL A 144 -18.08 3.16 -3.26
CA VAL A 144 -18.10 4.04 -2.09
C VAL A 144 -16.93 3.65 -1.18
N TYR A 145 -16.27 4.64 -0.62
CA TYR A 145 -15.20 4.46 0.37
C TYR A 145 -15.72 4.81 1.75
N VAL A 146 -15.63 3.86 2.69
CA VAL A 146 -16.09 4.04 4.07
C VAL A 146 -14.89 3.90 5.01
N PRO A 147 -14.61 4.89 5.89
CA PRO A 147 -13.52 4.81 6.85
C PRO A 147 -13.63 3.61 7.79
N ILE A 148 -12.49 2.97 8.08
CA ILE A 148 -12.36 1.90 9.07
C ILE A 148 -11.62 2.49 10.27
N VAL A 149 -12.25 2.44 11.47
CA VAL A 149 -11.80 3.23 12.62
C VAL A 149 -10.97 2.46 13.65
N ASP A 150 -10.93 1.14 13.57
CA ASP A 150 -10.30 0.26 14.55
C ASP A 150 -9.01 -0.40 14.03
N ARG A 151 -8.45 0.11 12.93
CA ARG A 151 -7.17 -0.38 12.38
C ARG A 151 -6.04 0.59 12.64
N PRO A 152 -4.83 0.11 12.98
CA PRO A 152 -3.65 0.96 12.96
C PRO A 152 -3.44 1.51 11.54
N PRO A 153 -2.88 2.72 11.40
CA PRO A 153 -2.67 3.32 10.08
C PRO A 153 -1.72 2.48 9.22
N SER A 154 -1.93 2.52 7.91
CA SER A 154 -1.00 1.98 6.92
C SER A 154 0.07 3.03 6.60
N HIS A 155 1.31 2.60 6.46
CA HIS A 155 2.42 3.49 6.18
C HIS A 155 2.75 3.55 4.69
N VAL A 156 3.25 4.70 4.25
CA VAL A 156 3.99 4.86 2.99
C VAL A 156 5.46 5.03 3.36
N ALA A 157 6.32 4.22 2.80
CA ALA A 157 7.73 4.24 3.12
C ALA A 157 8.61 4.34 1.86
N LEU A 158 9.69 5.09 1.98
CA LEU A 158 10.83 5.00 1.09
C LEU A 158 11.68 3.81 1.52
N VAL A 159 11.94 2.87 0.61
CA VAL A 159 12.65 1.61 0.90
C VAL A 159 13.83 1.44 -0.04
N TRP A 160 14.94 0.90 0.48
CA TRP A 160 16.19 0.66 -0.26
C TRP A 160 17.01 -0.45 0.38
N HIS A 161 17.91 -1.07 -0.39
CA HIS A 161 18.93 -1.97 0.14
C HIS A 161 20.27 -1.22 0.34
N PRO A 162 20.82 -1.13 1.56
CA PRO A 162 21.97 -0.27 1.86
C PRO A 162 23.28 -0.69 1.16
N GLY A 163 23.37 -1.93 0.71
CA GLY A 163 24.58 -2.49 0.08
C GLY A 163 24.67 -2.32 -1.45
N THR A 164 23.62 -1.79 -2.11
CA THR A 164 23.55 -1.78 -3.59
C THR A 164 23.28 -0.41 -4.20
N LEU A 165 23.32 0.66 -3.41
CA LEU A 165 22.98 2.02 -3.86
C LEU A 165 24.03 2.63 -4.78
N SER A 166 23.58 3.23 -5.87
CA SER A 166 24.36 4.19 -6.63
C SER A 166 24.55 5.50 -5.84
N PRO A 167 25.56 6.32 -6.15
CA PRO A 167 25.72 7.63 -5.54
C PRO A 167 24.49 8.54 -5.72
N GLN A 168 23.75 8.38 -6.81
CA GLN A 168 22.53 9.13 -7.12
C GLN A 168 21.37 8.71 -6.22
N ALA A 169 21.17 7.40 -6.06
CA ALA A 169 20.16 6.86 -5.15
C ALA A 169 20.43 7.25 -3.69
N ASP A 170 21.67 7.16 -3.25
CA ASP A 170 22.09 7.60 -1.91
C ASP A 170 21.88 9.11 -1.70
N ALA A 171 22.13 9.94 -2.73
CA ALA A 171 21.84 11.38 -2.68
C ALA A 171 20.33 11.65 -2.57
N LEU A 172 19.48 10.88 -3.28
CA LEU A 172 18.03 10.99 -3.20
C LEU A 172 17.52 10.66 -1.79
N ILE A 173 18.00 9.55 -1.20
CA ILE A 173 17.62 9.15 0.16
C ILE A 173 17.99 10.24 1.16
N ARG A 174 19.24 10.73 1.14
CA ARG A 174 19.68 11.83 2.03
C ARG A 174 18.85 13.10 1.83
N HIS A 175 18.51 13.44 0.60
CA HIS A 175 17.67 14.60 0.32
C HIS A 175 16.28 14.45 0.93
N VAL A 176 15.67 13.27 0.81
CA VAL A 176 14.38 12.98 1.43
C VAL A 176 14.49 13.05 2.95
N GLN A 177 15.48 12.41 3.57
CA GLN A 177 15.71 12.46 5.02
C GLN A 177 15.84 13.89 5.56
N GLN A 178 16.49 14.78 4.82
CA GLN A 178 16.73 16.17 5.24
C GLN A 178 15.52 17.09 5.04
N ASN A 179 14.67 16.81 4.07
CA ASN A 179 13.62 17.73 3.64
C ASN A 179 12.20 17.25 3.92
N TRP A 180 12.03 15.97 4.27
CA TRP A 180 10.72 15.39 4.55
C TRP A 180 10.48 15.36 6.05
N GLY A 181 10.33 16.45 6.70
CA GLY A 181 9.99 16.86 8.05
C GLY A 181 9.45 15.83 9.06
N PHE A 182 10.03 14.64 9.16
CA PHE A 182 9.82 13.76 10.31
C PHE A 182 10.93 14.03 11.35
N GLU A 183 10.53 14.31 12.58
CA GLU A 183 11.41 14.32 13.74
C GLU A 183 12.16 12.98 13.78
N ASP A 184 13.47 13.04 13.99
CA ASP A 184 14.48 11.98 14.06
C ASP A 184 13.94 10.56 13.88
N GLY A 185 13.88 10.17 12.63
CA GLY A 185 13.19 8.96 12.27
C GLY A 185 14.04 7.73 12.39
N ASP A 186 13.41 6.85 12.92
CA ASP A 186 13.72 5.45 12.99
C ASP A 186 13.92 4.89 11.57
N GLU A 187 15.16 4.78 11.12
CA GLU A 187 15.54 3.85 10.07
C GLU A 187 15.32 2.44 10.60
N THR A 188 14.09 1.95 10.52
CA THR A 188 13.73 0.64 11.07
C THR A 188 14.01 -0.45 10.03
N PRO A 189 14.66 -1.55 10.40
CA PRO A 189 14.70 -2.75 9.56
C PRO A 189 13.29 -3.28 9.34
N LEU A 190 12.97 -3.69 8.10
CA LEU A 190 11.65 -4.22 7.73
C LEU A 190 11.22 -5.47 8.51
N ASP A 191 12.16 -6.18 9.15
CA ASP A 191 11.92 -7.41 9.92
C ASP A 191 11.20 -7.19 11.27
N GLN A 192 10.87 -5.94 11.65
CA GLN A 192 10.27 -5.63 12.97
C GLN A 192 8.78 -5.23 12.90
N HIS A 193 8.13 -5.40 11.75
CA HIS A 193 6.70 -5.05 11.57
C HIS A 193 5.86 -6.20 11.03
#